data_b528b3ae57de66ce5c83a2044c84f088
#
_entry.id   b528b3ae57de66ce5c83a2044c84f088
#
_cell.length_a   1.000
_cell.length_b   1.000
_cell.length_c   1.000
_cell.angle_alpha   90.00
_cell.angle_beta   90.00
_cell.angle_gamma   90.00
#
_symmetry.space_group_name_H-M   'P 1'
#
loop_
_entity.id
_entity.type
_entity.pdbx_description
1 polymer ?
#
loop_
_entity_poly.entity_id
_entity_poly.type
_entity_poly.pdbx_seq_one_letter_code
_entity_poly.pdbx_strand_id
1 'polypeptide(L)'
;MSYFIKSLIVTLSLLLTTSVFAANTSYYGSKFHGKRTASGSIFNMNALTAAHKTLPFGSKVRVTNKKTKESVIVKITDRGPFIRGRILDLSKAAASKISCQLCTTSIKVLSYGDGKYRRL
;
A
#
# COMPACT_ATOMS: atom_id res chain seq x y z
N MET A 1 -25.31 -9.56 45.10
CA MET A 1 -24.84 -9.59 44.31
C MET A 1 -24.08 -9.15 43.15
N SER A 2 -22.83 -9.27 43.18
CA SER A 2 -21.93 -8.70 42.22
C SER A 2 -21.70 -9.56 40.99
N TYR A 3 -22.40 -10.67 40.89
CA TYR A 3 -22.09 -11.55 39.79
C TYR A 3 -22.58 -11.04 38.46
N PHE A 4 -23.53 -10.16 38.45
CA PHE A 4 -24.10 -9.74 37.21
C PHE A 4 -23.13 -8.95 36.36
N ILE A 5 -22.26 -8.25 36.97
CA ILE A 5 -21.36 -7.33 36.29
C ILE A 5 -20.41 -8.08 35.39
N LYS A 6 -20.12 -9.30 35.73
CA LYS A 6 -19.16 -10.07 34.98
C LYS A 6 -19.58 -10.36 33.55
N SER A 7 -20.86 -10.63 33.36
CA SER A 7 -21.30 -10.93 32.01
C SER A 7 -21.24 -9.74 31.08
N LEU A 8 -21.38 -8.55 31.60
CA LEU A 8 -21.31 -7.37 30.76
C LEU A 8 -19.92 -7.16 30.16
N ILE A 9 -18.92 -7.47 30.95
CA ILE A 9 -17.56 -7.29 30.51
C ILE A 9 -17.21 -8.25 29.38
N VAL A 10 -17.70 -9.45 29.47
CA VAL A 10 -17.45 -10.44 28.45
C VAL A 10 -18.07 -10.02 27.12
N THR A 11 -19.27 -9.49 27.16
CA THR A 11 -19.94 -9.04 25.95
C THR A 11 -19.17 -7.93 25.27
N LEU A 12 -18.62 -7.03 26.03
CA LEU A 12 -17.89 -5.91 25.48
C LEU A 12 -16.64 -6.36 24.74
N SER A 13 -15.93 -7.33 25.29
CA SER A 13 -14.70 -7.77 24.64
C SER A 13 -14.95 -8.43 23.29
N LEU A 14 -16.08 -9.02 23.07
CA LEU A 14 -16.39 -9.58 21.77
C LEU A 14 -16.48 -8.55 20.67
N LEU A 15 -16.92 -7.37 20.99
CA LEU A 15 -17.02 -6.31 20.00
C LEU A 15 -15.67 -5.89 19.45
N LEU A 16 -14.64 -6.06 20.24
CA LEU A 16 -13.30 -5.64 19.82
C LEU A 16 -12.69 -6.60 18.82
N THR A 17 -13.22 -7.79 18.70
CA THR A 17 -12.66 -8.77 17.79
C THR A 17 -13.17 -8.63 16.37
N THR A 18 -14.08 -7.73 16.14
CA THR A 18 -14.65 -7.58 14.82
C THR A 18 -13.85 -6.70 13.90
N SER A 19 -12.69 -6.30 14.31
CA SER A 19 -11.89 -5.48 13.47
C SER A 19 -11.57 -6.23 12.22
N VAL A 20 -11.97 -5.66 11.15
CA VAL A 20 -11.79 -6.22 9.91
C VAL A 20 -10.67 -5.57 9.24
N PHE A 21 -9.95 -6.31 8.51
CA PHE A 21 -8.92 -5.80 7.83
C PHE A 21 -9.24 -5.63 6.45
N ALA A 22 -9.14 -4.48 5.92
CA ALA A 22 -9.13 -4.24 4.52
C ALA A 22 -7.72 -4.36 4.04
N ALA A 23 -7.55 -4.81 2.85
CA ALA A 23 -6.27 -4.79 2.21
C ALA A 23 -5.81 -3.35 2.04
N ASN A 24 -4.56 -3.06 2.36
CA ASN A 24 -4.02 -1.72 2.29
C ASN A 24 -3.20 -1.46 1.03
N THR A 25 -3.01 -2.45 0.20
CA THR A 25 -2.18 -2.37 -1.01
C THR A 25 -2.91 -3.00 -2.17
N SER A 26 -2.90 -2.30 -3.30
CA SER A 26 -3.48 -2.76 -4.56
C SER A 26 -2.49 -2.47 -5.68
N TYR A 27 -2.90 -2.68 -6.92
CA TYR A 27 -2.10 -2.28 -8.07
C TYR A 27 -2.98 -1.60 -9.13
N TYR A 28 -2.37 -0.74 -9.94
CA TYR A 28 -3.11 -0.10 -11.00
C TYR A 28 -3.14 -0.96 -12.26
N GLY A 29 -4.22 -0.83 -13.01
CA GLY A 29 -4.40 -1.57 -14.23
C GLY A 29 -3.55 -1.05 -15.38
N SER A 30 -3.50 -1.83 -16.44
CA SER A 30 -2.74 -1.51 -17.63
C SER A 30 -3.22 -0.25 -18.36
N LYS A 31 -4.42 0.22 -18.07
CA LYS A 31 -4.96 1.44 -18.70
C LYS A 31 -4.13 2.70 -18.40
N PHE A 32 -3.30 2.67 -17.37
CA PHE A 32 -2.43 3.80 -17.04
C PHE A 32 -1.06 3.71 -17.70
N HIS A 33 -0.75 2.57 -18.34
CA HIS A 33 0.53 2.38 -19.00
C HIS A 33 0.75 3.44 -20.08
N GLY A 34 1.91 4.07 -20.07
CA GLY A 34 2.27 5.12 -21.00
C GLY A 34 1.78 6.51 -20.64
N LYS A 35 1.00 6.66 -19.55
CA LYS A 35 0.50 7.95 -19.09
C LYS A 35 1.46 8.59 -18.09
N ARG A 36 1.41 9.91 -17.98
CA ARG A 36 2.22 10.60 -16.98
C ARG A 36 1.71 10.37 -15.58
N THR A 37 2.64 10.16 -14.67
CA THR A 37 2.38 10.09 -13.25
C THR A 37 2.46 11.48 -12.63
N ALA A 38 2.09 11.60 -11.36
CA ALA A 38 2.16 12.86 -10.64
C ALA A 38 3.59 13.40 -10.50
N SER A 39 4.60 12.54 -10.54
CA SER A 39 6.01 12.96 -10.53
C SER A 39 6.48 13.50 -11.88
N GLY A 40 5.67 13.39 -12.92
CA GLY A 40 6.02 13.80 -14.28
C GLY A 40 6.67 12.71 -15.12
N SER A 41 6.99 11.58 -14.53
CA SER A 41 7.52 10.43 -15.27
C SER A 41 6.41 9.69 -15.99
N ILE A 42 6.76 8.89 -16.97
CA ILE A 42 5.81 8.05 -17.70
C ILE A 42 5.62 6.76 -16.92
N PHE A 43 4.37 6.39 -16.67
CA PHE A 43 4.09 5.12 -15.99
C PHE A 43 4.40 3.95 -16.92
N ASN A 44 5.22 3.04 -16.40
CA ASN A 44 5.53 1.76 -17.05
C ASN A 44 5.07 0.64 -16.12
N MET A 45 4.05 -0.09 -16.52
CA MET A 45 3.52 -1.19 -15.70
C MET A 45 4.51 -2.33 -15.47
N ASN A 46 5.58 -2.38 -16.27
CA ASN A 46 6.62 -3.40 -16.15
C ASN A 46 7.80 -2.94 -15.29
N ALA A 47 7.78 -1.71 -14.80
CA ALA A 47 8.80 -1.20 -13.89
C ALA A 47 8.34 -1.38 -12.44
N LEU A 48 9.27 -1.37 -11.50
CA LEU A 48 8.97 -1.54 -10.08
C LEU A 48 8.73 -0.19 -9.43
N THR A 49 7.51 0.28 -9.52
CA THR A 49 7.09 1.58 -9.00
C THR A 49 5.81 1.49 -8.20
N ALA A 50 5.50 2.55 -7.47
CA ALA A 50 4.27 2.63 -6.70
C ALA A 50 3.81 4.08 -6.53
N ALA A 51 2.53 4.22 -6.20
CA ALA A 51 1.91 5.47 -5.75
C ALA A 51 1.79 5.46 -4.24
N HIS A 52 2.07 6.59 -3.62
CA HIS A 52 1.89 6.82 -2.18
C HIS A 52 1.42 8.26 -1.98
N LYS A 53 0.60 8.49 -0.95
CA LYS A 53 -0.04 9.81 -0.77
C LYS A 53 0.94 10.91 -0.44
N THR A 54 1.99 10.62 0.33
CA THR A 54 2.84 11.65 0.90
C THR A 54 4.34 11.43 0.78
N LEU A 55 4.81 10.22 0.59
CA LEU A 55 6.24 9.99 0.47
C LEU A 55 6.83 10.77 -0.71
N PRO A 56 7.99 11.39 -0.55
CA PRO A 56 8.60 12.16 -1.64
C PRO A 56 8.83 11.31 -2.89
N PHE A 57 8.61 11.89 -4.06
CA PHE A 57 8.91 11.20 -5.31
C PHE A 57 10.39 10.79 -5.35
N GLY A 58 10.65 9.60 -5.82
CA GLY A 58 11.98 9.02 -5.83
C GLY A 58 12.33 8.20 -4.61
N SER A 59 11.47 8.19 -3.60
CA SER A 59 11.69 7.35 -2.41
C SER A 59 11.72 5.88 -2.79
N LYS A 60 12.61 5.14 -2.16
CA LYS A 60 12.71 3.69 -2.32
C LYS A 60 12.09 3.01 -1.11
N VAL A 61 11.20 2.10 -1.35
CA VAL A 61 10.41 1.46 -0.31
C VAL A 61 10.43 -0.04 -0.50
N ARG A 62 10.70 -0.77 0.56
CA ARG A 62 10.53 -2.23 0.55
C ARG A 62 9.11 -2.54 0.98
N VAL A 63 8.41 -3.28 0.15
CA VAL A 63 7.03 -3.69 0.38
C VAL A 63 7.01 -5.19 0.56
N THR A 64 6.49 -5.66 1.66
CA THR A 64 6.42 -7.09 1.98
C THR A 64 4.97 -7.51 2.13
N ASN A 65 4.55 -8.50 1.36
CA ASN A 65 3.24 -9.12 1.52
C ASN A 65 3.23 -9.91 2.83
N LYS A 66 2.37 -9.52 3.77
CA LYS A 66 2.33 -10.14 5.10
C LYS A 66 1.93 -11.60 5.06
N LYS A 67 1.18 -12.00 4.06
CA LYS A 67 0.73 -13.38 3.93
C LYS A 67 1.80 -14.27 3.33
N THR A 68 2.39 -13.86 2.21
CA THR A 68 3.35 -14.67 1.47
C THR A 68 4.79 -14.47 1.93
N LYS A 69 5.07 -13.36 2.61
CA LYS A 69 6.42 -12.94 3.03
C LYS A 69 7.32 -12.54 1.85
N GLU A 70 6.78 -12.45 0.67
CA GLU A 70 7.51 -11.96 -0.49
C GLU A 70 7.68 -10.45 -0.41
N SER A 71 8.82 -9.96 -0.86
CA SER A 71 9.12 -8.52 -0.84
C SER A 71 9.56 -8.02 -2.20
N VAL A 72 9.38 -6.74 -2.40
CA VAL A 72 9.85 -6.02 -3.58
C VAL A 72 10.26 -4.61 -3.17
N ILE A 73 11.26 -4.06 -3.84
CA ILE A 73 11.65 -2.66 -3.64
C ILE A 73 11.07 -1.87 -4.79
N VAL A 74 10.34 -0.81 -4.46
CA VAL A 74 9.68 0.05 -5.44
C VAL A 74 10.11 1.49 -5.26
N LYS A 75 10.00 2.25 -6.34
CA LYS A 75 10.24 3.69 -6.36
C LYS A 75 8.90 4.40 -6.37
N ILE A 76 8.75 5.39 -5.50
CA ILE A 76 7.52 6.20 -5.46
C ILE A 76 7.57 7.22 -6.60
N THR A 77 6.60 7.12 -7.49
CA THR A 77 6.53 7.99 -8.68
C THR A 77 5.18 8.67 -8.85
N ASP A 78 4.20 8.34 -8.02
CA ASP A 78 2.85 8.84 -8.20
C ASP A 78 2.19 9.13 -6.86
N ARG A 79 1.03 9.79 -6.91
CA ARG A 79 0.18 10.09 -5.76
C ARG A 79 -1.06 9.21 -5.78
N GLY A 80 -1.51 8.83 -4.61
CA GLY A 80 -2.60 7.91 -4.37
C GLY A 80 -2.12 6.74 -3.53
N PRO A 81 -2.96 5.73 -3.35
CA PRO A 81 -4.35 5.63 -3.79
C PRO A 81 -5.28 6.53 -3.00
N PHE A 82 -6.39 6.94 -3.61
CA PHE A 82 -7.36 7.81 -2.94
C PHE A 82 -8.59 7.05 -2.45
N ILE A 83 -8.47 5.74 -2.36
CA ILE A 83 -9.50 4.87 -1.82
C ILE A 83 -9.23 4.70 -0.34
N ARG A 84 -10.28 4.90 0.46
CA ARG A 84 -10.18 4.82 1.92
C ARG A 84 -9.61 3.47 2.37
N GLY A 85 -8.68 3.51 3.30
CA GLY A 85 -8.04 2.31 3.85
C GLY A 85 -6.87 1.79 3.04
N ARG A 86 -6.61 2.35 1.86
CA ARG A 86 -5.46 1.96 1.05
C ARG A 86 -4.34 2.97 1.18
N ILE A 87 -3.13 2.49 1.31
CA ILE A 87 -1.95 3.33 1.50
C ILE A 87 -0.95 3.23 0.35
N LEU A 88 -1.03 2.21 -0.48
CA LEU A 88 -0.05 1.96 -1.53
C LEU A 88 -0.74 1.37 -2.75
N ASP A 89 -0.28 1.79 -3.92
CA ASP A 89 -0.77 1.26 -5.19
C ASP A 89 0.44 0.89 -6.04
N LEU A 90 0.62 -0.40 -6.28
CA LEU A 90 1.80 -0.95 -6.94
C LEU A 90 1.64 -0.96 -8.46
N SER A 91 2.74 -0.91 -9.18
CA SER A 91 2.75 -1.28 -10.59
C SER A 91 2.42 -2.77 -10.73
N LYS A 92 1.99 -3.19 -11.92
CA LYS A 92 1.70 -4.59 -12.18
C LYS A 92 2.91 -5.48 -11.89
N ALA A 93 4.08 -5.07 -12.33
CA ALA A 93 5.31 -5.84 -12.11
C ALA A 93 5.62 -6.01 -10.63
N ALA A 94 5.50 -4.93 -9.85
CA ALA A 94 5.73 -4.99 -8.41
C ALA A 94 4.72 -5.88 -7.70
N ALA A 95 3.44 -5.73 -8.05
CA ALA A 95 2.37 -6.55 -7.48
C ALA A 95 2.58 -8.04 -7.77
N SER A 96 3.01 -8.36 -8.97
CA SER A 96 3.28 -9.75 -9.36
C SER A 96 4.42 -10.36 -8.56
N LYS A 97 5.44 -9.57 -8.26
CA LYS A 97 6.59 -10.04 -7.49
C LYS A 97 6.24 -10.50 -6.07
N ILE A 98 5.20 -9.96 -5.51
CA ILE A 98 4.77 -10.29 -4.14
C ILE A 98 3.40 -10.95 -4.10
N SER A 99 2.90 -11.39 -5.23
CA SER A 99 1.61 -12.07 -5.35
C SER A 99 0.45 -11.25 -4.75
N CYS A 100 0.44 -9.96 -5.06
CA CYS A 100 -0.52 -9.03 -4.47
C CYS A 100 -1.45 -8.43 -5.51
N GLN A 101 -2.70 -8.84 -5.54
CA GLN A 101 -3.73 -8.09 -6.25
C GLN A 101 -4.37 -7.07 -5.30
N LEU A 102 -4.69 -7.53 -4.10
CA LEU A 102 -5.24 -6.73 -3.03
C LEU A 102 -4.79 -7.42 -1.76
N CYS A 103 -3.88 -6.83 -1.03
CA CYS A 103 -3.21 -7.53 0.07
C CYS A 103 -2.82 -6.56 1.18
N THR A 104 -2.48 -7.10 2.33
CA THR A 104 -1.92 -6.35 3.44
C THR A 104 -0.41 -6.46 3.40
N THR A 105 0.28 -5.32 3.45
CA THR A 105 1.74 -5.29 3.38
C THR A 105 2.32 -4.56 4.58
N SER A 106 3.59 -4.81 4.83
CA SER A 106 4.41 -3.94 5.65
C SER A 106 5.31 -3.13 4.73
N ILE A 107 5.56 -1.88 5.09
CA ILE A 107 6.32 -0.94 4.27
C ILE A 107 7.50 -0.43 5.08
N LYS A 108 8.68 -0.48 4.47
CA LYS A 108 9.89 0.09 5.06
C LYS A 108 10.52 1.05 4.07
N VAL A 109 10.66 2.31 4.46
CA VAL A 109 11.34 3.31 3.63
C VAL A 109 12.85 3.07 3.73
N LEU A 110 13.46 2.80 2.61
CA LEU A 110 14.90 2.55 2.53
C LEU A 110 15.69 3.83 2.29
N SER A 111 15.13 4.73 1.49
CA SER A 111 15.70 6.05 1.26
C SER A 111 14.60 6.99 0.83
N TYR A 112 14.71 8.27 1.19
CA TYR A 112 13.77 9.29 0.78
C TYR A 112 14.25 9.94 -0.52
N GLY A 113 13.35 10.11 -1.47
CA GLY A 113 13.63 10.84 -2.70
C GLY A 113 13.66 12.35 -2.47
N ASP A 114 14.06 13.09 -3.50
CA ASP A 114 14.11 14.55 -3.43
C ASP A 114 12.74 15.22 -3.64
N GLY A 115 11.75 14.45 -4.02
CA GLY A 115 10.39 14.93 -4.22
C GLY A 115 10.19 15.77 -5.48
N LYS A 116 11.19 15.89 -6.32
CA LYS A 116 11.12 16.78 -7.47
C LYS A 116 10.29 16.18 -8.59
N TYR A 117 9.58 17.07 -9.28
CA TYR A 117 8.86 16.72 -10.48
C TYR A 117 9.86 16.48 -11.61
N ARG A 118 9.70 15.41 -12.34
CA ARG A 118 10.58 15.08 -13.44
C ARG A 118 9.76 14.80 -14.68
N ARG A 119 10.02 15.62 -15.68
CA ARG A 119 9.41 15.44 -16.98
C ARG A 119 10.47 14.88 -17.91
N LEU A 120 10.33 13.62 -18.20
CA LEU A 120 11.24 12.94 -19.12
C LEU A 120 10.58 12.77 -20.47
#